data_350c2c36160d3375110fe88f8d00a4bc
#
_entry.id   350c2c36160d3375110fe88f8d00a4bc
#
_cell.length_a   1.000
_cell.length_b   1.000
_cell.length_c   1.000
_cell.angle_alpha   90.00
_cell.angle_beta   90.00
_cell.angle_gamma   90.00
#
_symmetry.space_group_name_H-M   'P 1'
#
loop_
_entity.id
_entity.type
_entity.pdbx_description
1 polymer ?
#
loop_
_entity_poly.entity_id
_entity_poly.type
_entity_poly.pdbx_seq_one_letter_code
_entity_poly.pdbx_strand_id
1 'polypeptide(L)'
;MIYAETEIQLKNGCTAVVRNARPEDAKQMIEYLRTVSGESPFLLREPDEVNFTVEKERAILQNKAESPNEIMLTAYVNGELAGNCSLASQGDKRRTKHRCCVSIALYEKYCNLGLGRILLNTLLGLAKQCGYTQAELGVIEGNERAKHVYELSLIHISE
;
A
#
# COMPACT_ATOMS: atom_id res chain seq x y z
N MET A 1 2.57 -6.34 12.53
CA MET A 1 2.02 -7.50 11.80
C MET A 1 3.06 -8.01 10.81
N ILE A 2 3.22 -9.31 10.71
CA ILE A 2 4.24 -9.92 9.85
C ILE A 2 3.57 -10.58 8.64
N TYR A 3 4.09 -10.30 7.46
CA TYR A 3 3.69 -10.92 6.20
C TYR A 3 4.89 -11.69 5.63
N ALA A 4 4.70 -12.95 5.29
CA ALA A 4 5.78 -13.75 4.69
C ALA A 4 6.13 -13.21 3.30
N GLU A 5 7.41 -12.97 3.06
CA GLU A 5 7.91 -12.49 1.76
C GLU A 5 7.43 -13.42 0.64
N THR A 6 6.82 -12.85 -0.39
CA THR A 6 6.17 -13.60 -1.46
C THR A 6 6.63 -13.10 -2.82
N GLU A 7 6.94 -14.03 -3.73
CA GLU A 7 7.23 -13.71 -5.12
C GLU A 7 5.95 -13.82 -5.96
N ILE A 8 5.75 -12.86 -6.86
CA ILE A 8 4.56 -12.74 -7.69
C ILE A 8 4.98 -12.51 -9.14
N GLN A 9 4.36 -13.27 -10.07
CA GLN A 9 4.56 -13.07 -11.49
C GLN A 9 3.64 -11.95 -12.00
N LEU A 10 4.24 -10.95 -12.66
CA LEU A 10 3.51 -9.85 -13.28
C LEU A 10 3.15 -10.21 -14.72
N LYS A 11 2.19 -9.47 -15.30
CA LYS A 11 1.71 -9.70 -16.68
C LYS A 11 2.80 -9.56 -17.74
N ASN A 12 3.84 -8.76 -17.48
CA ASN A 12 4.97 -8.56 -18.39
C ASN A 12 6.08 -9.63 -18.24
N GLY A 13 5.88 -10.65 -17.41
CA GLY A 13 6.87 -11.69 -17.14
C GLY A 13 7.86 -11.36 -16.03
N CYS A 14 7.89 -10.15 -15.53
CA CYS A 14 8.75 -9.78 -14.40
C CYS A 14 8.23 -10.40 -13.10
N THR A 15 9.14 -10.61 -12.15
CA THR A 15 8.80 -11.08 -10.81
C THR A 15 8.83 -9.92 -9.82
N ALA A 16 7.77 -9.75 -9.06
CA ALA A 16 7.70 -8.82 -7.96
C ALA A 16 7.91 -9.57 -6.64
N VAL A 17 8.66 -8.96 -5.73
CA VAL A 17 8.83 -9.45 -4.35
C VAL A 17 8.03 -8.54 -3.44
N VAL A 18 7.05 -9.11 -2.76
CA VAL A 18 6.19 -8.37 -1.81
C VAL A 18 6.59 -8.76 -0.39
N ARG A 19 6.90 -7.79 0.43
CA ARG A 19 7.30 -7.99 1.82
C ARG A 19 6.91 -6.82 2.71
N ASN A 20 7.02 -7.00 4.03
CA ASN A 20 6.89 -5.89 4.97
C ASN A 20 7.89 -4.77 4.63
N ALA A 21 7.42 -3.52 4.74
CA ALA A 21 8.32 -2.38 4.72
C ALA A 21 9.25 -2.44 5.94
N ARG A 22 10.50 -2.08 5.76
CA ARG A 22 11.54 -2.11 6.80
C ARG A 22 12.15 -0.73 7.00
N PRO A 23 12.69 -0.41 8.17
CA PRO A 23 13.39 0.87 8.38
C PRO A 23 14.48 1.14 7.35
N GLU A 24 15.16 0.09 6.87
CA GLU A 24 16.21 0.19 5.83
C GLU A 24 15.67 0.70 4.49
N ASP A 25 14.35 0.61 4.25
CA ASP A 25 13.72 1.10 3.03
C ASP A 25 13.50 2.62 3.03
N ALA A 26 13.76 3.31 4.14
CA ALA A 26 13.37 4.71 4.34
C ALA A 26 13.86 5.65 3.24
N LYS A 27 15.12 5.55 2.85
CA LYS A 27 15.68 6.41 1.80
C LYS A 27 14.99 6.19 0.45
N GLN A 28 14.83 4.94 0.04
CA GLN A 28 14.15 4.58 -1.21
C GLN A 28 12.68 4.99 -1.15
N MET A 29 12.03 4.85 0.00
CA MET A 29 10.64 5.23 0.20
C MET A 29 10.42 6.73 -0.01
N ILE A 30 11.33 7.58 0.49
CA ILE A 30 11.23 9.02 0.31
C ILE A 30 11.34 9.39 -1.18
N GLU A 31 12.32 8.82 -1.88
CA GLU A 31 12.52 9.04 -3.31
C GLU A 31 11.30 8.56 -4.10
N TYR A 32 10.77 7.40 -3.76
CA TYR A 32 9.58 6.83 -4.34
C TYR A 32 8.35 7.74 -4.15
N LEU A 33 8.12 8.22 -2.93
CA LEU A 33 6.97 9.09 -2.64
C LEU A 33 7.02 10.39 -3.44
N ARG A 34 8.21 10.98 -3.60
CA ARG A 34 8.38 12.18 -4.43
C ARG A 34 8.05 11.91 -5.90
N THR A 35 8.53 10.79 -6.42
CA THR A 35 8.33 10.43 -7.83
C THR A 35 6.87 10.12 -8.11
N VAL A 36 6.22 9.28 -7.32
CA VAL A 36 4.81 8.93 -7.54
C VAL A 36 3.89 10.13 -7.34
N SER A 37 4.20 11.01 -6.40
CA SER A 37 3.43 12.25 -6.21
C SER A 37 3.52 13.17 -7.42
N GLY A 38 4.65 13.16 -8.14
CA GLY A 38 4.80 13.88 -9.39
C GLY A 38 4.16 13.19 -10.59
N GLU A 39 4.07 11.88 -10.58
CA GLU A 39 3.48 11.08 -11.67
C GLU A 39 1.95 11.11 -11.66
N SER A 40 1.33 11.31 -10.52
CA SER A 40 -0.13 11.20 -10.37
C SER A 40 -0.71 12.42 -9.66
N PRO A 41 -1.70 13.11 -10.28
CA PRO A 41 -2.42 14.19 -9.61
C PRO A 41 -3.44 13.66 -8.59
N PHE A 42 -3.60 12.35 -8.48
CA PHE A 42 -4.58 11.69 -7.63
C PHE A 42 -4.04 11.29 -6.26
N LEU A 43 -2.77 11.58 -5.98
CA LEU A 43 -2.19 11.42 -4.64
C LEU A 43 -2.37 12.70 -3.84
N LEU A 44 -2.44 12.56 -2.52
CA LEU A 44 -2.77 13.67 -1.62
C LEU A 44 -1.65 14.69 -1.45
N ARG A 45 -0.42 14.37 -1.90
CA ARG A 45 0.75 15.24 -1.73
C ARG A 45 1.33 15.65 -3.07
N GLU A 46 1.80 16.89 -3.12
CA GLU A 46 2.67 17.34 -4.19
C GLU A 46 4.11 16.88 -3.91
N PRO A 47 4.97 16.76 -4.93
CA PRO A 47 6.35 16.30 -4.72
C PRO A 47 7.15 17.11 -3.70
N ASP A 48 6.95 18.42 -3.64
CA ASP A 48 7.62 19.32 -2.71
C ASP A 48 7.09 19.23 -1.28
N GLU A 49 5.95 18.60 -1.08
CA GLU A 49 5.40 18.32 0.25
C GLU A 49 6.01 17.05 0.87
N VAL A 50 6.77 16.27 0.10
CA VAL A 50 7.50 15.09 0.57
C VAL A 50 8.86 15.55 1.08
N ASN A 51 8.90 16.05 2.30
CA ASN A 51 10.09 16.64 2.92
C ASN A 51 10.50 15.91 4.22
N PHE A 52 10.20 14.62 4.32
CA PHE A 52 10.57 13.82 5.48
C PHE A 52 12.07 13.60 5.56
N THR A 53 12.61 13.60 6.78
CA THR A 53 13.98 13.14 7.01
C THR A 53 14.04 11.61 6.99
N VAL A 54 15.21 11.05 6.71
CA VAL A 54 15.42 9.59 6.72
C VAL A 54 15.10 9.02 8.11
N GLU A 55 15.51 9.71 9.18
CA GLU A 55 15.24 9.30 10.56
C GLU A 55 13.76 9.27 10.87
N LYS A 56 13.01 10.27 10.42
CA LYS A 56 11.57 10.33 10.62
C LYS A 56 10.87 9.21 9.88
N GLU A 57 11.25 8.95 8.64
CA GLU A 57 10.68 7.86 7.84
C GLU A 57 11.02 6.49 8.45
N ARG A 58 12.23 6.29 8.94
CA ARG A 58 12.61 5.07 9.67
C ARG A 58 11.71 4.82 10.86
N ALA A 59 11.41 5.86 11.63
CA ALA A 59 10.52 5.75 12.79
C ALA A 59 9.10 5.34 12.37
N ILE A 60 8.59 5.90 11.28
CA ILE A 60 7.27 5.55 10.73
C ILE A 60 7.25 4.06 10.31
N LEU A 61 8.26 3.63 9.57
CA LEU A 61 8.36 2.24 9.11
C LEU A 61 8.52 1.25 10.28
N GLN A 62 9.29 1.63 11.28
CA GLN A 62 9.46 0.80 12.48
C GLN A 62 8.15 0.65 13.25
N ASN A 63 7.39 1.73 13.42
CA ASN A 63 6.10 1.69 14.08
C ASN A 63 5.11 0.79 13.34
N LYS A 64 5.10 0.84 12.02
CA LYS A 64 4.26 -0.05 11.20
C LYS A 64 4.69 -1.51 11.33
N ALA A 65 5.98 -1.79 11.36
CA ALA A 65 6.51 -3.15 11.49
C ALA A 65 6.15 -3.78 12.85
N GLU A 66 6.11 -2.97 13.90
CA GLU A 66 5.81 -3.42 15.26
C GLU A 66 4.32 -3.46 15.57
N SER A 67 3.47 -2.86 14.75
CA SER A 67 2.04 -2.80 15.01
C SER A 67 1.38 -4.17 14.92
N PRO A 68 0.46 -4.52 15.86
CA PRO A 68 -0.27 -5.78 15.79
C PRO A 68 -1.44 -5.76 14.81
N ASN A 69 -1.90 -4.58 14.40
CA ASN A 69 -3.13 -4.43 13.59
C ASN A 69 -2.98 -3.48 12.41
N GLU A 70 -1.76 -3.04 12.12
CA GLU A 70 -1.44 -2.23 10.95
C GLU A 70 -0.27 -2.84 10.22
N ILE A 71 -0.17 -2.61 8.91
CA ILE A 71 0.93 -3.12 8.11
C ILE A 71 1.21 -2.20 6.93
N MET A 72 2.47 -2.11 6.54
CA MET A 72 2.89 -1.53 5.28
C MET A 72 3.67 -2.59 4.51
N LEU A 73 3.28 -2.82 3.27
CA LEU A 73 3.97 -3.74 2.36
C LEU A 73 4.66 -2.94 1.26
N THR A 74 5.82 -3.42 0.86
CA THR A 74 6.56 -2.92 -0.30
C THR A 74 6.60 -3.99 -1.37
N ALA A 75 6.60 -3.56 -2.63
CA ALA A 75 6.80 -4.43 -3.78
C ALA A 75 8.05 -3.99 -4.52
N TYR A 76 8.98 -4.92 -4.73
CA TYR A 76 10.23 -4.69 -5.44
C TYR A 76 10.22 -5.47 -6.75
N VAL A 77 10.61 -4.81 -7.84
CA VAL A 77 10.78 -5.43 -9.16
C VAL A 77 12.21 -5.15 -9.62
N ASN A 78 12.98 -6.19 -9.89
CA ASN A 78 14.39 -6.09 -10.28
C ASN A 78 15.22 -5.22 -9.31
N GLY A 79 14.94 -5.34 -8.00
CA GLY A 79 15.64 -4.57 -6.97
C GLY A 79 15.19 -3.12 -6.81
N GLU A 80 14.24 -2.66 -7.62
CA GLU A 80 13.66 -1.31 -7.53
C GLU A 80 12.34 -1.34 -6.76
N LEU A 81 12.15 -0.39 -5.86
CA LEU A 81 10.87 -0.22 -5.18
C LEU A 81 9.80 0.19 -6.20
N ALA A 82 8.88 -0.72 -6.50
CA ALA A 82 7.84 -0.53 -7.52
C ALA A 82 6.58 0.10 -6.95
N GLY A 83 6.28 -0.18 -5.70
CA GLY A 83 5.08 0.32 -5.06
C GLY A 83 5.01 -0.04 -3.59
N ASN A 84 4.03 0.53 -2.91
CA ASN A 84 3.70 0.21 -1.54
C ASN A 84 2.20 0.21 -1.31
N CYS A 85 1.79 -0.47 -0.28
CA CYS A 85 0.42 -0.43 0.18
C CYS A 85 0.39 -0.47 1.71
N SER A 86 -0.67 0.04 2.30
CA SER A 86 -0.77 0.06 3.75
C SER A 86 -2.19 -0.20 4.23
N LEU A 87 -2.27 -0.77 5.42
CA LEU A 87 -3.48 -0.99 6.18
C LEU A 87 -3.33 -0.23 7.49
N ALA A 88 -4.23 0.70 7.75
CA ALA A 88 -4.22 1.51 8.95
C ALA A 88 -5.53 1.35 9.71
N SER A 89 -5.44 1.32 11.05
CA SER A 89 -6.61 1.29 11.92
C SER A 89 -7.35 2.63 11.89
N GLN A 90 -8.68 2.57 11.96
CA GLN A 90 -9.52 3.77 12.12
C GLN A 90 -9.70 4.18 13.59
N GLY A 91 -8.94 3.57 14.50
CA GLY A 91 -8.95 3.88 15.91
C GLY A 91 -9.38 2.67 16.76
N ASP A 92 -9.26 2.84 18.08
CA ASP A 92 -9.53 1.79 19.08
C ASP A 92 -10.90 1.89 19.76
N LYS A 93 -11.69 2.90 19.39
CA LYS A 93 -13.02 3.10 19.97
C LYS A 93 -13.98 2.01 19.50
N ARG A 94 -14.91 1.60 20.34
CA ARG A 94 -15.88 0.53 20.01
C ARG A 94 -16.59 0.73 18.67
N ARG A 95 -16.90 1.98 18.29
CA ARG A 95 -17.60 2.26 17.06
C ARG A 95 -16.70 2.29 15.82
N THR A 96 -15.39 2.34 15.99
CA THR A 96 -14.42 2.47 14.88
C THR A 96 -13.40 1.35 14.80
N LYS A 97 -13.20 0.58 15.86
CA LYS A 97 -12.17 -0.47 15.91
C LYS A 97 -12.35 -1.59 14.90
N HIS A 98 -13.55 -1.75 14.34
CA HIS A 98 -13.86 -2.74 13.30
C HIS A 98 -13.51 -2.25 11.90
N ARG A 99 -13.07 -1.00 11.77
CA ARG A 99 -12.81 -0.34 10.50
C ARG A 99 -11.32 -0.12 10.30
N CYS A 100 -10.87 -0.33 9.08
CA CYS A 100 -9.51 0.01 8.66
C CYS A 100 -9.54 0.82 7.38
N CYS A 101 -8.43 1.47 7.10
CA CYS A 101 -8.21 2.22 5.87
C CYS A 101 -7.09 1.55 5.08
N VAL A 102 -7.27 1.38 3.78
CA VAL A 102 -6.26 0.82 2.89
C VAL A 102 -5.83 1.86 1.87
N SER A 103 -4.55 1.82 1.50
CA SER A 103 -3.99 2.70 0.48
C SER A 103 -2.97 1.95 -0.36
N ILE A 104 -2.86 2.32 -1.63
CA ILE A 104 -1.93 1.72 -2.59
C ILE A 104 -1.36 2.83 -3.46
N ALA A 105 -0.06 2.77 -3.73
CA ALA A 105 0.60 3.61 -4.72
C ALA A 105 1.63 2.78 -5.49
N LEU A 106 1.78 3.04 -6.78
CA LEU A 106 2.72 2.36 -7.66
C LEU A 106 3.42 3.39 -8.54
N TYR A 107 4.69 3.14 -8.88
CA TYR A 107 5.31 3.84 -10.01
C TYR A 107 4.49 3.62 -11.28
N GLU A 108 4.33 4.65 -12.09
CA GLU A 108 3.53 4.59 -13.33
C GLU A 108 3.96 3.43 -14.23
N LYS A 109 5.26 3.20 -14.37
CA LYS A 109 5.80 2.11 -15.20
C LYS A 109 5.42 0.70 -14.72
N TYR A 110 4.98 0.56 -13.48
CA TYR A 110 4.54 -0.71 -12.93
C TYR A 110 3.02 -0.81 -12.79
N CYS A 111 2.28 0.18 -13.25
CA CYS A 111 0.83 0.14 -13.33
C CYS A 111 0.36 -0.81 -14.46
N ASN A 112 -0.86 -1.28 -14.36
CA ASN A 112 -1.51 -2.16 -15.36
C ASN A 112 -0.83 -3.52 -15.55
N LEU A 113 -0.01 -3.97 -14.60
CA LEU A 113 0.64 -5.28 -14.61
C LEU A 113 -0.01 -6.29 -13.66
N GLY A 114 -1.12 -5.91 -13.03
CA GLY A 114 -1.81 -6.74 -12.05
C GLY A 114 -1.33 -6.56 -10.61
N LEU A 115 -0.26 -5.80 -10.39
CA LEU A 115 0.35 -5.64 -9.06
C LEU A 115 -0.59 -4.93 -8.08
N GLY A 116 -1.26 -3.87 -8.50
CA GLY A 116 -2.19 -3.13 -7.63
C GLY A 116 -3.32 -4.00 -7.10
N ARG A 117 -3.91 -4.84 -7.95
CA ARG A 117 -4.95 -5.78 -7.56
C ARG A 117 -4.43 -6.82 -6.56
N ILE A 118 -3.25 -7.35 -6.80
CA ILE A 118 -2.61 -8.33 -5.92
C ILE A 118 -2.34 -7.71 -4.54
N LEU A 119 -1.79 -6.51 -4.50
CA LEU A 119 -1.52 -5.79 -3.26
C LEU A 119 -2.83 -5.52 -2.48
N LEU A 120 -3.87 -5.06 -3.17
CA LEU A 120 -5.15 -4.81 -2.53
C LEU A 120 -5.76 -6.10 -1.95
N ASN A 121 -5.79 -7.17 -2.72
CA ASN A 121 -6.31 -8.45 -2.26
C ASN A 121 -5.52 -8.98 -1.05
N THR A 122 -4.20 -8.80 -1.06
CA THR A 122 -3.34 -9.17 0.08
C THR A 122 -3.72 -8.38 1.32
N LEU A 123 -3.88 -7.05 1.22
CA LEU A 123 -4.29 -6.22 2.34
C LEU A 123 -5.67 -6.60 2.89
N LEU A 124 -6.62 -6.87 2.02
CA LEU A 124 -7.96 -7.25 2.43
C LEU A 124 -7.96 -8.61 3.16
N GLY A 125 -7.15 -9.55 2.71
CA GLY A 125 -6.95 -10.82 3.41
C GLY A 125 -6.35 -10.62 4.80
N LEU A 126 -5.34 -9.76 4.92
CA LEU A 126 -4.72 -9.42 6.20
C LEU A 126 -5.70 -8.67 7.13
N ALA A 127 -6.49 -7.76 6.59
CA ALA A 127 -7.53 -7.06 7.35
C ALA A 127 -8.53 -8.04 7.96
N LYS A 128 -8.96 -9.02 7.19
CA LYS A 128 -9.86 -10.07 7.65
C LYS A 128 -9.23 -10.90 8.78
N GLN A 129 -7.97 -11.26 8.65
CA GLN A 129 -7.23 -11.99 9.69
C GLN A 129 -7.11 -11.19 10.99
N CYS A 130 -7.02 -9.86 10.89
CA CYS A 130 -6.98 -8.97 12.05
C CYS A 130 -8.35 -8.76 12.71
N GLY A 131 -9.42 -9.28 12.13
CA GLY A 131 -10.76 -9.12 12.65
C GLY A 131 -11.48 -7.85 12.19
N TYR A 132 -10.93 -7.11 11.26
CA TYR A 132 -11.65 -5.99 10.64
C TYR A 132 -12.83 -6.49 9.83
N THR A 133 -13.95 -5.81 9.95
CA THR A 133 -15.17 -6.14 9.21
C THR A 133 -15.49 -5.11 8.14
N GLN A 134 -14.78 -3.97 8.14
CA GLN A 134 -14.97 -2.90 7.18
C GLN A 134 -13.61 -2.32 6.78
N ALA A 135 -13.33 -2.28 5.48
CA ALA A 135 -12.17 -1.60 4.92
C ALA A 135 -12.63 -0.42 4.08
N GLU A 136 -12.01 0.72 4.30
CA GLU A 136 -12.31 1.95 3.58
C GLU A 136 -11.10 2.37 2.74
N LEU A 137 -11.39 2.96 1.60
CA LEU A 137 -10.38 3.56 0.74
C LEU A 137 -10.97 4.79 0.07
N GLY A 138 -10.11 5.77 -0.16
CA GLY A 138 -10.48 6.98 -0.86
C GLY A 138 -9.95 6.97 -2.28
N VAL A 139 -10.78 7.41 -3.22
CA VAL A 139 -10.40 7.58 -4.63
C VAL A 139 -10.83 8.99 -5.05
N ILE A 140 -9.90 9.74 -5.62
CA ILE A 140 -10.20 11.07 -6.18
C ILE A 140 -11.00 10.86 -7.47
N GLU A 141 -12.07 11.64 -7.63
CA GLU A 141 -12.90 11.61 -8.84
C GLU A 141 -12.03 11.81 -10.09
N GLY A 142 -12.26 10.99 -11.11
CA GLY A 142 -11.45 10.99 -12.33
C GLY A 142 -10.34 9.94 -12.35
N ASN A 143 -9.98 9.36 -11.21
CA ASN A 143 -8.97 8.29 -11.15
C ASN A 143 -9.60 6.94 -11.52
N GLU A 144 -9.89 6.74 -12.79
CA GLU A 144 -10.58 5.56 -13.29
C GLU A 144 -9.77 4.28 -13.14
N ARG A 145 -8.43 4.36 -13.23
CA ARG A 145 -7.52 3.22 -13.03
C ARG A 145 -7.66 2.64 -11.62
N ALA A 146 -7.55 3.48 -10.61
CA ALA A 146 -7.68 3.06 -9.22
C ALA A 146 -9.09 2.56 -8.91
N LYS A 147 -10.10 3.27 -9.38
CA LYS A 147 -11.50 2.88 -9.22
C LYS A 147 -11.78 1.50 -9.79
N HIS A 148 -11.26 1.21 -10.99
CA HIS A 148 -11.41 -0.10 -11.63
C HIS A 148 -10.79 -1.23 -10.79
N VAL A 149 -9.56 -1.03 -10.29
CA VAL A 149 -8.88 -2.00 -9.43
C VAL A 149 -9.69 -2.26 -8.15
N TYR A 150 -10.20 -1.21 -7.54
CA TYR A 150 -10.95 -1.31 -6.29
C TYR A 150 -12.31 -2.00 -6.50
N GLU A 151 -13.02 -1.68 -7.56
CA GLU A 151 -14.31 -2.31 -7.89
C GLU A 151 -14.16 -3.81 -8.14
N LEU A 152 -13.13 -4.23 -8.88
CA LEU A 152 -12.85 -5.65 -9.12
C LEU A 152 -12.58 -6.43 -7.82
N SER A 153 -11.94 -5.78 -6.85
CA SER A 153 -11.61 -6.41 -5.57
C SER A 153 -12.79 -6.42 -4.61
N LEU A 154 -13.63 -5.38 -4.62
CA LEU A 154 -14.79 -5.26 -3.74
C LEU A 154 -15.92 -6.23 -4.10
N ILE A 155 -16.05 -6.63 -5.35
CA ILE A 155 -17.04 -7.64 -5.78
C ILE A 155 -16.82 -8.98 -5.05
N HIS A 156 -15.58 -9.28 -4.66
CA HIS A 156 -15.27 -10.50 -3.91
C HIS A 156 -15.54 -10.41 -2.41
N ILE A 157 -15.83 -9.23 -1.89
CA ILE A 157 -16.09 -9.00 -0.46
C ILE A 157 -17.58 -8.98 -0.14
N SER A 158 -18.42 -8.64 -1.11
CA SER A 158 -19.86 -8.56 -0.95
C SER A 158 -20.58 -9.91 -1.08
N GLU A 159 -19.85 -10.97 -1.41
CA GLU A 159 -20.33 -12.36 -1.44
C GLU A 159 -19.78 -13.13 -0.23
#